data_c04dc1431bf9608497362eec903ebb01
#
_entry.id   c04dc1431bf9608497362eec903ebb01
#
_cell.length_a   1.000
_cell.length_b   1.000
_cell.length_c   1.000
_cell.angle_alpha   90.00
_cell.angle_beta   90.00
_cell.angle_gamma   90.00
#
_symmetry.space_group_name_H-M   'P 1'
#
loop_
_entity.id
_entity.type
_entity.pdbx_description
1 polymer ?
#
loop_
_entity_poly.entity_id
_entity_poly.type
_entity_poly.pdbx_seq_one_letter_code
_entity_poly.pdbx_strand_id
1 'polypeptide(L)'
;MLNAGSGSTTGALPPAFGRSAWTEVRIDIDPRAAPDLVGSISDLRGLVEDDTFDAVWCSHCIEHLHDHEVLPALREFRRILADTGFAIVSCPNLDAIAKLLVSEDIESIAYVAPAGAIRLLDMIFGHSPSIETGHVHMAHKTGFTADRLGRTATNAGFSETRVLEGDDLDLWAALMMPKAEISVLAAFFEDTNVAALFQEPSLSRARPAISRKRVRILGV
;
A
#
# COMPACT_ATOMS: atom_id res chain seq x y z
N MET A 1 6.68 5.54 14.53
CA MET A 1 6.32 5.04 13.19
C MET A 1 6.04 6.20 12.25
N LEU A 2 6.32 6.04 10.96
CA LEU A 2 5.94 6.99 9.91
C LEU A 2 4.57 6.61 9.33
N ASN A 3 3.64 7.56 9.29
CA ASN A 3 2.38 7.46 8.55
C ASN A 3 2.54 8.17 7.21
N ALA A 4 2.75 7.41 6.15
CA ALA A 4 3.13 7.88 4.82
C ALA A 4 1.89 8.08 3.93
N GLY A 5 1.70 9.30 3.42
CA GLY A 5 0.46 9.71 2.76
C GLY A 5 -0.68 9.78 3.76
N SER A 6 -0.44 10.45 4.89
CA SER A 6 -1.31 10.42 6.07
C SER A 6 -2.70 11.03 5.85
N GLY A 7 -2.87 11.85 4.81
CA GLY A 7 -4.09 12.60 4.61
C GLY A 7 -4.39 13.56 5.77
N SER A 8 -5.66 13.88 5.97
CA SER A 8 -6.10 14.68 7.11
C SER A 8 -6.01 13.90 8.42
N THR A 9 -5.99 14.61 9.56
CA THR A 9 -5.87 14.05 10.93
C THR A 9 -6.99 13.08 11.34
N THR A 10 -7.99 12.88 10.49
CA THR A 10 -9.13 11.99 10.75
C THR A 10 -8.92 10.56 10.24
N GLY A 11 -7.80 10.28 9.55
CA GLY A 11 -7.45 8.93 9.13
C GLY A 11 -7.11 8.07 10.37
N ALA A 12 -7.93 7.07 10.65
CA ALA A 12 -7.68 6.18 11.77
C ALA A 12 -6.52 5.24 11.45
N LEU A 13 -5.47 5.27 12.27
CA LEU A 13 -4.49 4.20 12.29
C LEU A 13 -5.13 2.89 12.78
N PRO A 14 -4.64 1.73 12.33
CA PRO A 14 -5.06 0.45 12.92
C PRO A 14 -4.91 0.46 14.44
N PRO A 15 -5.81 -0.21 15.19
CA PRO A 15 -5.74 -0.28 16.65
C PRO A 15 -4.37 -0.75 17.18
N ALA A 16 -3.63 -1.53 16.39
CA ALA A 16 -2.28 -1.95 16.72
C ALA A 16 -1.34 -0.77 17.00
N PHE A 17 -1.42 0.32 16.22
CA PHE A 17 -0.62 1.54 16.41
C PHE A 17 -1.22 2.52 17.44
N GLY A 18 -2.48 2.35 17.83
CA GLY A 18 -3.15 3.17 18.86
C GLY A 18 -2.71 2.87 20.30
N ARG A 19 -1.84 1.88 20.51
CA ARG A 19 -1.25 1.57 21.82
C ARG A 19 -0.19 2.63 22.17
N SER A 20 -0.11 3.01 23.43
CA SER A 20 0.76 4.10 23.96
C SER A 20 2.27 3.94 23.69
N ALA A 21 2.71 2.87 23.06
CA ALA A 21 4.11 2.57 22.73
C ALA A 21 4.58 3.23 21.42
N TRP A 22 3.68 3.79 20.61
CA TRP A 22 4.02 4.32 19.29
C TRP A 22 3.91 5.85 19.29
N THR A 23 4.94 6.50 18.72
CA THR A 23 4.88 7.92 18.34
C THR A 23 4.66 7.97 16.83
N GLU A 24 3.56 8.57 16.40
CA GLU A 24 3.27 8.81 15.00
C GLU A 24 4.00 10.06 14.51
N VAL A 25 4.64 9.97 13.35
CA VAL A 25 5.08 11.09 12.53
C VAL A 25 4.34 10.99 11.21
N ARG A 26 3.67 12.06 10.81
CA ARG A 26 2.83 12.11 9.61
C ARG A 26 3.56 12.81 8.47
N ILE A 27 3.59 12.19 7.28
CA ILE A 27 4.07 12.83 6.07
C ILE A 27 3.01 12.81 4.99
N ASP A 28 2.84 13.94 4.32
CA ASP A 28 1.97 14.08 3.17
C ASP A 28 2.54 15.09 2.18
N ILE A 29 2.22 14.93 0.89
CA ILE A 29 2.61 15.87 -0.16
C ILE A 29 1.74 17.13 -0.15
N ASP A 30 0.49 17.03 0.35
CA ASP A 30 -0.44 18.14 0.45
C ASP A 30 -0.32 18.85 1.80
N PRO A 31 0.20 20.08 1.87
CA PRO A 31 0.31 20.82 3.13
C PRO A 31 -1.06 21.11 3.77
N ARG A 32 -2.18 21.03 3.02
CA ARG A 32 -3.53 21.19 3.55
C ARG A 32 -3.94 20.05 4.49
N ALA A 33 -3.26 18.89 4.39
CA ALA A 33 -3.42 17.79 5.34
C ALA A 33 -2.83 18.10 6.73
N ALA A 34 -2.09 19.21 6.87
CA ALA A 34 -1.38 19.61 8.09
C ALA A 34 -0.54 18.45 8.69
N PRO A 35 0.33 17.80 7.90
CA PRO A 35 1.21 16.74 8.38
C PRO A 35 2.39 17.34 9.17
N ASP A 36 3.14 16.49 9.88
CA ASP A 36 4.37 16.90 10.58
C ASP A 36 5.49 17.21 9.57
N LEU A 37 5.52 16.47 8.45
CA LEU A 37 6.47 16.64 7.36
C LEU A 37 5.69 16.82 6.04
N VAL A 38 6.06 17.84 5.27
CA VAL A 38 5.51 18.05 3.91
C VAL A 38 6.53 17.59 2.88
N GLY A 39 6.19 16.56 2.10
CA GLY A 39 7.09 16.03 1.08
C GLY A 39 6.59 14.79 0.37
N SER A 40 7.29 14.40 -0.70
CA SER A 40 7.00 13.17 -1.42
C SER A 40 7.67 11.98 -0.74
N ILE A 41 6.93 10.88 -0.61
CA ILE A 41 7.48 9.61 -0.12
C ILE A 41 8.51 8.98 -1.07
N SER A 42 8.63 9.47 -2.29
CA SER A 42 9.63 9.00 -3.27
C SER A 42 11.02 9.58 -3.05
N ASP A 43 11.14 10.65 -2.24
CA ASP A 43 12.44 11.22 -1.80
C ASP A 43 12.29 11.85 -0.41
N LEU A 44 12.73 11.12 0.61
CA LEU A 44 12.72 11.52 2.01
C LEU A 44 14.06 12.06 2.50
N ARG A 45 15.06 12.14 1.62
CA ARG A 45 16.39 12.66 1.95
C ARG A 45 16.29 14.14 2.33
N GLY A 46 16.94 14.49 3.42
CA GLY A 46 16.85 15.85 3.98
C GLY A 46 15.62 16.09 4.85
N LEU A 47 14.65 15.16 4.87
CA LEU A 47 13.51 15.18 5.78
C LEU A 47 13.65 14.13 6.88
N VAL A 48 14.16 12.94 6.55
CA VAL A 48 14.25 11.79 7.46
C VAL A 48 15.62 11.13 7.30
N GLU A 49 16.30 10.89 8.41
CA GLU A 49 17.59 10.18 8.46
C GLU A 49 17.39 8.66 8.26
N ASP A 50 18.48 7.94 8.00
CA ASP A 50 18.47 6.47 7.92
C ASP A 50 18.11 5.88 9.29
N ASP A 51 17.55 4.67 9.29
CA ASP A 51 17.25 3.87 10.50
C ASP A 51 16.42 4.61 11.58
N THR A 52 15.56 5.57 11.18
CA THR A 52 14.82 6.44 12.11
C THR A 52 13.56 5.77 12.67
N PHE A 53 12.90 4.92 11.91
CA PHE A 53 11.58 4.39 12.26
C PHE A 53 11.58 2.87 12.46
N ASP A 54 10.77 2.40 13.42
CA ASP A 54 10.51 0.97 13.61
C ASP A 54 9.40 0.46 12.68
N ALA A 55 8.53 1.35 12.19
CA ALA A 55 7.46 1.00 11.26
C ALA A 55 7.13 2.12 10.28
N VAL A 56 6.69 1.73 9.07
CA VAL A 56 6.01 2.59 8.09
C VAL A 56 4.61 2.05 7.87
N TRP A 57 3.61 2.94 7.97
CA TRP A 57 2.24 2.70 7.55
C TRP A 57 1.96 3.51 6.29
N CYS A 58 1.61 2.86 5.18
CA CYS A 58 1.35 3.49 3.90
C CYS A 58 0.08 2.88 3.30
N SER A 59 -1.06 3.46 3.64
CA SER A 59 -2.37 2.96 3.21
C SER A 59 -2.94 3.83 2.10
N HIS A 60 -3.22 3.22 0.95
CA HIS A 60 -3.79 3.90 -0.22
C HIS A 60 -3.03 5.18 -0.59
N CYS A 61 -1.71 5.05 -0.80
CA CYS A 61 -0.83 6.17 -1.11
C CYS A 61 0.09 5.88 -2.31
N ILE A 62 0.62 4.65 -2.44
CA ILE A 62 1.61 4.35 -3.50
C ILE A 62 1.01 4.40 -4.91
N GLU A 63 -0.29 4.22 -5.08
CA GLU A 63 -1.01 4.36 -6.35
C GLU A 63 -1.05 5.81 -6.86
N HIS A 64 -0.84 6.79 -5.98
CA HIS A 64 -0.77 8.21 -6.33
C HIS A 64 0.61 8.62 -6.85
N LEU A 65 1.61 7.73 -6.80
CA LEU A 65 2.91 7.93 -7.42
C LEU A 65 2.89 7.55 -8.90
N HIS A 66 3.71 8.21 -9.71
CA HIS A 66 4.00 7.70 -11.05
C HIS A 66 4.77 6.38 -10.98
N ASP A 67 4.68 5.56 -12.03
CA ASP A 67 5.32 4.24 -12.07
C ASP A 67 6.82 4.26 -11.70
N HIS A 68 7.56 5.23 -12.21
CA HIS A 68 8.99 5.38 -11.96
C HIS A 68 9.34 5.85 -10.54
N GLU A 69 8.37 6.38 -9.78
CA GLU A 69 8.55 6.86 -8.41
C GLU A 69 8.31 5.74 -7.36
N VAL A 70 7.60 4.65 -7.73
CA VAL A 70 7.22 3.60 -6.78
C VAL A 70 8.44 2.89 -6.20
N LEU A 71 9.37 2.45 -7.05
CA LEU A 71 10.59 1.78 -6.58
C LEU A 71 11.49 2.71 -5.71
N PRO A 72 11.72 3.99 -6.07
CA PRO A 72 12.32 4.96 -5.17
C PRO A 72 11.62 5.08 -3.81
N ALA A 73 10.29 5.19 -3.78
CA ALA A 73 9.54 5.30 -2.53
C ALA A 73 9.74 4.08 -1.61
N LEU A 74 9.66 2.86 -2.16
CA LEU A 74 9.91 1.65 -1.37
C LEU A 74 11.37 1.53 -0.91
N ARG A 75 12.33 2.07 -1.66
CA ARG A 75 13.73 2.17 -1.22
C ARG A 75 13.92 3.19 -0.10
N GLU A 76 13.19 4.32 -0.15
CA GLU A 76 13.18 5.28 0.95
C GLU A 76 12.57 4.66 2.21
N PHE A 77 11.45 3.93 2.11
CA PHE A 77 10.89 3.20 3.26
C PHE A 77 11.92 2.24 3.87
N ARG A 78 12.64 1.49 3.01
CA ARG A 78 13.70 0.60 3.48
C ARG A 78 14.86 1.34 4.14
N ARG A 79 15.26 2.50 3.63
CA ARG A 79 16.37 3.32 4.17
C ARG A 79 16.07 3.86 5.56
N ILE A 80 14.84 4.35 5.75
CA ILE A 80 14.44 4.99 7.02
C ILE A 80 14.02 4.01 8.10
N LEU A 81 13.85 2.73 7.77
CA LEU A 81 13.50 1.68 8.70
C LEU A 81 14.73 1.10 9.39
N ALA A 82 14.63 0.93 10.72
CA ALA A 82 15.61 0.18 11.49
C ALA A 82 15.67 -1.28 11.01
N ASP A 83 16.78 -1.98 11.24
CA ASP A 83 17.01 -3.38 10.84
C ASP A 83 15.92 -4.37 11.32
N THR A 84 15.23 -4.07 12.41
CA THR A 84 14.11 -4.85 12.98
C THR A 84 12.75 -4.35 12.50
N GLY A 85 12.72 -3.29 11.68
CA GLY A 85 11.52 -2.58 11.28
C GLY A 85 10.75 -3.28 10.16
N PHE A 86 9.59 -2.71 9.85
CA PHE A 86 8.70 -3.21 8.79
C PHE A 86 7.87 -2.08 8.18
N ALA A 87 7.37 -2.30 6.97
CA ALA A 87 6.34 -1.45 6.38
C ALA A 87 5.07 -2.26 6.09
N ILE A 88 3.91 -1.66 6.36
CA ILE A 88 2.62 -2.14 5.86
C ILE A 88 2.17 -1.18 4.77
N VAL A 89 1.86 -1.74 3.61
CA VAL A 89 1.44 -0.99 2.42
C VAL A 89 0.12 -1.53 1.94
N SER A 90 -0.85 -0.66 1.62
CA SER A 90 -2.06 -1.07 0.91
C SER A 90 -2.29 -0.22 -0.34
N CYS A 91 -2.99 -0.80 -1.31
CA CYS A 91 -3.36 -0.16 -2.57
C CYS A 91 -4.48 -0.94 -3.27
N PRO A 92 -5.20 -0.36 -4.27
CA PRO A 92 -6.20 -1.07 -5.03
C PRO A 92 -5.64 -2.30 -5.77
N ASN A 93 -6.42 -3.39 -5.80
CA ASN A 93 -6.10 -4.63 -6.51
C ASN A 93 -6.64 -4.58 -7.93
N LEU A 94 -5.81 -4.25 -8.91
CA LEU A 94 -6.23 -4.19 -10.31
C LEU A 94 -6.72 -5.52 -10.87
N ASP A 95 -6.20 -6.67 -10.38
CA ASP A 95 -6.69 -7.98 -10.84
C ASP A 95 -8.14 -8.23 -10.37
N ALA A 96 -8.47 -7.86 -9.13
CA ALA A 96 -9.83 -8.00 -8.61
C ALA A 96 -10.78 -7.03 -9.30
N ILE A 97 -10.39 -5.76 -9.47
CA ILE A 97 -11.18 -4.74 -10.16
C ILE A 97 -11.44 -5.14 -11.61
N ALA A 98 -10.41 -5.60 -12.36
CA ALA A 98 -10.56 -6.03 -13.73
C ALA A 98 -11.51 -7.23 -13.90
N LYS A 99 -11.53 -8.16 -12.94
CA LYS A 99 -12.48 -9.27 -12.94
C LYS A 99 -13.92 -8.80 -12.80
N LEU A 100 -14.17 -7.79 -11.93
CA LEU A 100 -15.51 -7.22 -11.76
C LEU A 100 -15.97 -6.46 -12.99
N LEU A 101 -15.10 -5.72 -13.66
CA LEU A 101 -15.42 -4.97 -14.88
C LEU A 101 -15.82 -5.85 -16.07
N VAL A 102 -15.65 -7.18 -15.97
CA VAL A 102 -16.17 -8.12 -16.98
C VAL A 102 -17.70 -8.23 -16.92
N SER A 103 -18.29 -8.06 -15.72
CA SER A 103 -19.72 -8.24 -15.47
C SER A 103 -20.44 -7.01 -14.93
N GLU A 104 -19.70 -6.06 -14.36
CA GLU A 104 -20.21 -4.86 -13.72
C GLU A 104 -19.92 -3.61 -14.55
N ASP A 105 -20.76 -2.60 -14.42
CA ASP A 105 -20.50 -1.29 -14.97
C ASP A 105 -19.39 -0.59 -14.17
N ILE A 106 -18.55 0.19 -14.85
CA ILE A 106 -17.46 0.95 -14.23
C ILE A 106 -17.98 1.97 -13.19
N GLU A 107 -19.23 2.42 -13.33
CA GLU A 107 -19.90 3.31 -12.40
C GLU A 107 -20.51 2.56 -11.18
N SER A 108 -20.45 1.23 -11.15
CA SER A 108 -20.96 0.44 -10.02
C SER A 108 -20.20 0.77 -8.75
N ILE A 109 -20.96 0.84 -7.62
CA ILE A 109 -20.39 1.09 -6.30
C ILE A 109 -19.64 -0.16 -5.83
N ALA A 110 -18.35 -0.02 -5.61
CA ALA A 110 -17.50 -1.08 -5.05
C ALA A 110 -17.74 -1.24 -3.54
N TYR A 111 -17.71 -0.14 -2.80
CA TYR A 111 -17.99 -0.09 -1.36
C TYR A 111 -18.34 1.34 -0.91
N VAL A 112 -18.68 1.50 0.37
CA VAL A 112 -18.93 2.82 0.97
C VAL A 112 -17.87 3.11 2.02
N ALA A 113 -17.09 4.17 1.79
CA ALA A 113 -16.08 4.68 2.71
C ALA A 113 -16.63 5.88 3.52
N PRO A 114 -15.92 6.36 4.55
CA PRO A 114 -16.28 7.61 5.23
C PRO A 114 -16.35 8.82 4.29
N ALA A 115 -15.60 8.80 3.18
CA ALA A 115 -15.62 9.83 2.14
C ALA A 115 -16.86 9.75 1.21
N GLY A 116 -17.64 8.67 1.31
CA GLY A 116 -18.81 8.41 0.47
C GLY A 116 -18.73 7.10 -0.31
N ALA A 117 -19.59 6.95 -1.30
CA ALA A 117 -19.61 5.79 -2.18
C ALA A 117 -18.37 5.81 -3.10
N ILE A 118 -17.65 4.70 -3.15
CA ILE A 118 -16.47 4.49 -4.00
C ILE A 118 -16.88 3.59 -5.16
N ARG A 119 -16.76 4.08 -6.38
CA ARG A 119 -17.07 3.34 -7.60
C ARG A 119 -15.83 2.57 -8.09
N LEU A 120 -16.04 1.60 -8.95
CA LEU A 120 -14.93 0.92 -9.66
C LEU A 120 -14.08 1.93 -10.45
N LEU A 121 -14.71 2.99 -11.02
CA LEU A 121 -14.02 4.11 -11.66
C LEU A 121 -13.04 4.81 -10.69
N ASP A 122 -13.50 5.09 -9.47
CA ASP A 122 -12.71 5.81 -8.47
C ASP A 122 -11.53 4.95 -7.97
N MET A 123 -11.69 3.62 -7.94
CA MET A 123 -10.60 2.71 -7.60
C MET A 123 -9.49 2.66 -8.66
N ILE A 124 -9.83 2.94 -9.93
CA ILE A 124 -8.85 2.95 -11.03
C ILE A 124 -8.18 4.32 -11.16
N PHE A 125 -8.95 5.40 -11.07
CA PHE A 125 -8.48 6.74 -11.41
C PHE A 125 -8.34 7.69 -10.22
N GLY A 126 -8.75 7.25 -9.02
CA GLY A 126 -8.78 8.06 -7.80
C GLY A 126 -10.17 8.66 -7.55
N HIS A 127 -10.41 9.06 -6.29
CA HIS A 127 -11.72 9.52 -5.83
C HIS A 127 -12.15 10.80 -6.54
N SER A 128 -13.03 10.68 -7.53
CA SER A 128 -13.46 11.76 -8.42
C SER A 128 -13.98 12.99 -7.68
N PRO A 129 -14.85 12.88 -6.63
CA PRO A 129 -15.32 14.05 -5.91
C PRO A 129 -14.20 14.82 -5.18
N SER A 130 -13.18 14.14 -4.67
CA SER A 130 -12.02 14.81 -4.06
C SER A 130 -11.19 15.55 -5.10
N ILE A 131 -10.98 14.94 -6.26
CA ILE A 131 -10.23 15.57 -7.36
C ILE A 131 -10.97 16.82 -7.88
N GLU A 132 -12.30 16.72 -8.06
CA GLU A 132 -13.15 17.83 -8.49
C GLU A 132 -13.06 19.04 -7.54
N THR A 133 -12.95 18.79 -6.23
CA THR A 133 -12.79 19.84 -5.21
C THR A 133 -11.34 20.32 -5.03
N GLY A 134 -10.44 19.94 -5.95
CA GLY A 134 -9.06 20.44 -6.00
C GLY A 134 -8.02 19.60 -5.25
N HIS A 135 -8.38 18.42 -4.74
CA HIS A 135 -7.42 17.46 -4.17
C HIS A 135 -6.80 16.61 -5.28
N VAL A 136 -6.04 17.24 -6.17
CA VAL A 136 -5.49 16.62 -7.39
C VAL A 136 -4.52 15.47 -7.09
N HIS A 137 -3.93 15.43 -5.88
CA HIS A 137 -3.06 14.34 -5.44
C HIS A 137 -3.80 13.03 -5.21
N MET A 138 -5.14 13.06 -5.14
CA MET A 138 -6.00 11.87 -5.05
C MET A 138 -6.15 11.12 -6.39
N ALA A 139 -5.57 11.61 -7.49
CA ALA A 139 -5.56 10.90 -8.75
C ALA A 139 -4.58 9.72 -8.70
N HIS A 140 -5.03 8.53 -9.13
CA HIS A 140 -4.17 7.36 -9.29
C HIS A 140 -3.34 7.49 -10.57
N LYS A 141 -2.04 7.34 -10.45
CA LYS A 141 -1.07 7.46 -11.56
C LYS A 141 -0.44 6.13 -11.92
N THR A 142 -0.60 5.13 -11.06
CA THR A 142 -0.18 3.75 -11.30
C THR A 142 -1.14 2.77 -10.64
N GLY A 143 -0.95 1.47 -10.85
CA GLY A 143 -1.81 0.46 -10.25
C GLY A 143 -1.05 -0.85 -10.01
N PHE A 144 -1.60 -1.70 -9.16
CA PHE A 144 -0.92 -2.88 -8.65
C PHE A 144 -1.74 -4.16 -8.83
N THR A 145 -1.02 -5.22 -9.15
CA THR A 145 -1.40 -6.60 -8.90
C THR A 145 -0.55 -7.15 -7.75
N ALA A 146 -0.96 -8.23 -7.12
CA ALA A 146 -0.19 -8.84 -6.02
C ALA A 146 1.25 -9.17 -6.46
N ASP A 147 1.41 -9.73 -7.66
CA ASP A 147 2.71 -10.07 -8.23
C ASP A 147 3.58 -8.82 -8.48
N ARG A 148 3.02 -7.75 -9.04
CA ARG A 148 3.75 -6.50 -9.25
C ARG A 148 4.21 -5.86 -7.93
N LEU A 149 3.31 -5.76 -6.94
CA LEU A 149 3.63 -5.20 -5.63
C LEU A 149 4.76 -5.99 -4.95
N GLY A 150 4.64 -7.33 -4.91
CA GLY A 150 5.65 -8.20 -4.32
C GLY A 150 7.01 -8.09 -5.00
N ARG A 151 7.05 -8.11 -6.35
CA ARG A 151 8.33 -7.93 -7.08
C ARG A 151 8.95 -6.56 -6.84
N THR A 152 8.15 -5.49 -6.81
CA THR A 152 8.69 -4.14 -6.60
C THR A 152 9.28 -4.00 -5.21
N ALA A 153 8.63 -4.55 -4.19
CA ALA A 153 9.14 -4.57 -2.82
C ALA A 153 10.43 -5.40 -2.69
N THR A 154 10.48 -6.57 -3.32
CA THR A 154 11.72 -7.38 -3.38
C THR A 154 12.86 -6.63 -4.07
N ASN A 155 12.58 -5.93 -5.18
CA ASN A 155 13.56 -5.11 -5.90
C ASN A 155 13.99 -3.86 -5.11
N ALA A 156 13.19 -3.39 -4.15
CA ALA A 156 13.59 -2.34 -3.22
C ALA A 156 14.58 -2.84 -2.15
N GLY A 157 14.72 -4.17 -2.00
CA GLY A 157 15.71 -4.81 -1.13
C GLY A 157 15.18 -5.22 0.24
N PHE A 158 13.86 -5.30 0.43
CA PHE A 158 13.28 -5.91 1.63
C PHE A 158 13.63 -7.39 1.69
N SER A 159 13.94 -7.89 2.89
CA SER A 159 14.39 -9.27 3.09
C SER A 159 13.25 -10.28 2.96
N GLU A 160 12.05 -9.89 3.36
CA GLU A 160 10.84 -10.69 3.19
C GLU A 160 9.68 -9.77 2.78
N THR A 161 8.87 -10.26 1.85
CA THR A 161 7.68 -9.55 1.36
C THR A 161 6.52 -10.53 1.30
N ARG A 162 5.42 -10.20 1.96
CA ARG A 162 4.18 -10.95 1.93
C ARG A 162 3.07 -10.07 1.39
N VAL A 163 2.24 -10.60 0.50
CA VAL A 163 1.11 -9.88 -0.11
C VAL A 163 -0.16 -10.68 0.08
N LEU A 164 -1.21 -10.00 0.52
CA LEU A 164 -2.55 -10.53 0.76
C LEU A 164 -3.55 -9.77 -0.12
N GLU A 165 -4.50 -10.47 -0.72
CA GLU A 165 -5.70 -9.86 -1.31
C GLU A 165 -6.71 -9.61 -0.17
N GLY A 166 -7.10 -8.35 0.02
CA GLY A 166 -8.08 -7.97 1.04
C GLY A 166 -9.51 -8.03 0.51
N ASP A 167 -10.48 -7.74 1.38
CA ASP A 167 -11.91 -7.91 1.09
C ASP A 167 -12.50 -6.73 0.30
N ASP A 168 -11.88 -5.54 0.37
CA ASP A 168 -12.37 -4.30 -0.26
C ASP A 168 -11.71 -4.01 -1.61
N LEU A 169 -11.40 -5.06 -2.40
CA LEU A 169 -10.70 -4.96 -3.70
C LEU A 169 -9.33 -4.31 -3.57
N ASP A 170 -8.67 -4.52 -2.47
CA ASP A 170 -7.35 -3.99 -2.13
C ASP A 170 -6.29 -5.09 -2.02
N LEU A 171 -5.05 -4.66 -1.99
CA LEU A 171 -3.89 -5.47 -1.65
C LEU A 171 -3.31 -4.92 -0.35
N TRP A 172 -2.86 -5.83 0.49
CA TRP A 172 -2.08 -5.54 1.67
C TRP A 172 -0.72 -6.21 1.56
N ALA A 173 0.34 -5.49 1.89
CA ALA A 173 1.69 -6.03 1.86
C ALA A 173 2.43 -5.72 3.16
N ALA A 174 3.12 -6.74 3.71
CA ALA A 174 4.10 -6.59 4.76
C ALA A 174 5.51 -6.69 4.14
N LEU A 175 6.30 -5.65 4.32
CA LEU A 175 7.66 -5.52 3.82
C LEU A 175 8.60 -5.52 5.02
N MET A 176 9.42 -6.53 5.19
CA MET A 176 10.18 -6.77 6.42
C MET A 176 11.68 -6.55 6.23
N MET A 177 12.28 -5.90 7.21
CA MET A 177 13.72 -5.71 7.32
C MET A 177 14.40 -7.00 7.81
N PRO A 178 15.74 -7.16 7.63
CA PRO A 178 16.44 -8.44 7.85
C PRO A 178 16.31 -9.04 9.24
N LYS A 179 16.07 -8.21 10.26
CA LYS A 179 15.94 -8.66 11.66
C LYS A 179 14.51 -8.51 12.21
N ALA A 180 13.52 -8.25 11.34
CA ALA A 180 12.13 -8.25 11.73
C ALA A 180 11.68 -9.65 12.15
N GLU A 181 11.01 -9.76 13.31
CA GLU A 181 10.55 -11.03 13.83
C GLU A 181 9.07 -11.24 13.54
N ILE A 182 8.77 -12.20 12.65
CA ILE A 182 7.40 -12.50 12.20
C ILE A 182 6.47 -12.83 13.35
N SER A 183 6.94 -13.58 14.35
CA SER A 183 6.15 -13.93 15.53
C SER A 183 5.73 -12.71 16.36
N VAL A 184 6.59 -11.69 16.44
CA VAL A 184 6.29 -10.42 17.11
C VAL A 184 5.24 -9.64 16.30
N LEU A 185 5.40 -9.59 14.98
CA LEU A 185 4.45 -8.92 14.09
C LEU A 185 3.10 -9.64 14.08
N ALA A 186 3.07 -10.97 14.08
CA ALA A 186 1.85 -11.75 14.17
C ALA A 186 1.05 -11.42 15.45
N ALA A 187 1.72 -11.34 16.60
CA ALA A 187 1.08 -10.96 17.85
C ALA A 187 0.65 -9.47 17.87
N PHE A 188 1.43 -8.60 17.21
CA PHE A 188 1.12 -7.17 17.14
C PHE A 188 -0.14 -6.89 16.30
N PHE A 189 -0.35 -7.64 15.21
CA PHE A 189 -1.47 -7.48 14.29
C PHE A 189 -2.60 -8.50 14.47
N GLU A 190 -2.59 -9.29 15.53
CA GLU A 190 -3.51 -10.42 15.80
C GLU A 190 -4.99 -10.07 15.57
N ASP A 191 -5.43 -8.89 16.04
CA ASP A 191 -6.82 -8.44 15.95
C ASP A 191 -7.09 -7.48 14.78
N THR A 192 -6.31 -7.58 13.70
CA THR A 192 -6.45 -6.67 12.55
C THR A 192 -6.70 -7.43 11.25
N ASN A 193 -7.19 -6.72 10.23
CA ASN A 193 -7.38 -7.25 8.88
C ASN A 193 -6.07 -7.68 8.19
N VAL A 194 -4.91 -7.25 8.69
CA VAL A 194 -3.59 -7.64 8.15
C VAL A 194 -2.96 -8.84 8.89
N ALA A 195 -3.62 -9.39 9.90
CA ALA A 195 -3.11 -10.54 10.68
C ALA A 195 -2.69 -11.72 9.78
N ALA A 196 -3.43 -11.98 8.71
CA ALA A 196 -3.16 -13.06 7.77
C ALA A 196 -1.81 -12.92 7.04
N LEU A 197 -1.22 -11.71 6.96
CA LEU A 197 0.11 -11.49 6.40
C LEU A 197 1.21 -12.19 7.21
N PHE A 198 0.98 -12.45 8.49
CA PHE A 198 1.99 -12.99 9.41
C PHE A 198 1.74 -14.47 9.78
N GLN A 199 0.66 -15.07 9.25
CA GLN A 199 0.39 -16.49 9.42
C GLN A 199 1.24 -17.34 8.47
N GLU A 200 1.60 -18.56 8.89
CA GLU A 200 2.20 -19.53 7.99
C GLU A 200 1.26 -19.83 6.82
N PRO A 201 1.75 -19.86 5.57
CA PRO A 201 0.91 -20.23 4.44
C PRO A 201 0.35 -21.63 4.67
N SER A 202 -0.97 -21.75 4.82
CA SER A 202 -1.60 -23.07 4.91
C SER A 202 -1.30 -23.83 3.61
N LEU A 203 -0.75 -25.06 3.73
CA LEU A 203 -0.34 -25.93 2.62
C LEU A 203 -1.49 -26.31 1.66
N SER A 204 -2.66 -25.72 1.74
CA SER A 204 -3.89 -26.11 1.06
C SER A 204 -4.38 -25.16 -0.03
N ARG A 205 -3.53 -24.43 -0.74
CA ARG A 205 -3.90 -23.79 -2.03
C ARG A 205 -2.70 -23.63 -2.95
N ALA A 206 -2.31 -24.74 -3.60
CA ALA A 206 -1.55 -24.64 -4.84
C ALA A 206 -2.43 -23.92 -5.89
N ARG A 207 -2.16 -22.66 -6.21
CA ARG A 207 -2.75 -21.99 -7.37
C ARG A 207 -2.35 -22.78 -8.64
N PRO A 208 -3.30 -23.11 -9.55
CA PRO A 208 -2.92 -23.69 -10.83
C PRO A 208 -2.00 -22.73 -11.58
N ALA A 209 -0.88 -23.24 -12.07
CA ALA A 209 0.06 -22.48 -12.87
C ALA A 209 -0.68 -21.86 -14.07
N ILE A 210 -0.70 -20.53 -14.16
CA ILE A 210 -1.24 -19.83 -15.32
C ILE A 210 -0.32 -20.15 -16.49
N SER A 211 -0.81 -20.96 -17.42
CA SER A 211 -0.14 -21.25 -18.67
C SER A 211 0.12 -19.94 -19.43
N ARG A 212 1.37 -19.55 -19.55
CA ARG A 212 1.79 -18.42 -20.39
C ARG A 212 1.49 -18.77 -21.85
N LYS A 213 0.34 -18.36 -22.38
CA LYS A 213 0.13 -18.35 -23.83
C LYS A 213 1.14 -17.36 -24.41
N ARG A 214 2.10 -17.88 -25.20
CA ARG A 214 3.03 -17.05 -25.99
C ARG A 214 2.20 -16.17 -26.92
N VAL A 215 2.29 -14.86 -26.72
CA VAL A 215 1.81 -13.88 -27.70
C VAL A 215 2.69 -14.07 -28.95
N ARG A 216 2.14 -14.59 -30.04
CA ARG A 216 2.78 -14.56 -31.37
C ARG A 216 2.64 -13.11 -31.86
N ILE A 217 3.75 -12.40 -31.93
CA ILE A 217 3.83 -11.15 -32.67
C ILE A 217 3.79 -11.57 -34.16
N LEU A 218 2.68 -11.27 -34.83
CA LEU A 218 2.62 -11.34 -36.31
C LEU A 218 3.45 -10.15 -36.79
N GLY A 219 4.55 -10.46 -37.49
CA GLY A 219 5.40 -9.45 -38.10
C GLY A 219 4.64 -8.62 -39.14
N VAL A 220 4.92 -7.31 -39.14
CA VAL A 220 4.69 -6.39 -40.25
C VAL A 220 5.86 -6.46 -41.17
#